data_bb70a6b13d24ffceb27c28fa2ed90643
#
_entry.id   bb70a6b13d24ffceb27c28fa2ed90643
#
_cell.length_a   1.000
_cell.length_b   1.000
_cell.length_c   1.000
_cell.angle_alpha   90.00
_cell.angle_beta   90.00
_cell.angle_gamma   90.00
#
_symmetry.space_group_name_H-M   'P 1'
#
loop_
_entity.id
_entity.type
_entity.pdbx_description
1 polymer ?
#
loop_
_entity_poly.entity_id
_entity_poly.type
_entity_poly.pdbx_seq_one_letter_code
_entity_poly.pdbx_strand_id
1 'polypeptide(L)'
;REWSTSALGGGVEGWDWFALQFDDESELMVYRLRRTDGTADVHSAGTFVDPSGKVTRLGVEDFELTPVRRWTSPVSAVTYPVGWTVDVAPLGLNVEVEPWQEDQEMNVAVRYWEGAMRVKGTRAGRPVAGYGYLELAGYRAATEGAELPALPRR
;
A
#
# COMPACT_ATOMS: atom_id res chain seq x y z
N ARG A 1 -4.76 15.37 -1.22
CA ARG A 1 -6.15 15.41 -0.73
C ARG A 1 -6.99 14.51 -1.60
N GLU A 2 -7.58 13.50 -1.03
CA GLU A 2 -8.37 12.52 -1.74
C GLU A 2 -9.88 12.76 -1.51
N TRP A 3 -10.69 12.49 -2.52
CA TRP A 3 -12.14 12.60 -2.46
C TRP A 3 -12.73 11.34 -3.08
N SER A 4 -13.56 10.64 -2.33
CA SER A 4 -14.35 9.53 -2.83
C SER A 4 -15.83 9.82 -2.67
N THR A 5 -16.62 9.59 -3.73
CA THR A 5 -18.07 9.75 -3.74
C THR A 5 -18.81 8.44 -3.69
N SER A 6 -18.08 7.31 -3.72
CA SER A 6 -18.65 5.96 -3.71
C SER A 6 -17.78 5.00 -2.91
N ALA A 7 -18.39 3.94 -2.41
CA ALA A 7 -17.66 2.80 -1.89
C ALA A 7 -16.82 2.16 -3.02
N LEU A 8 -15.79 1.39 -2.65
CA LEU A 8 -15.00 0.61 -3.60
C LEU A 8 -15.93 -0.21 -4.50
N GLY A 9 -15.65 -0.22 -5.79
CA GLY A 9 -16.42 -0.99 -6.77
C GLY A 9 -16.49 -2.47 -6.45
N GLY A 10 -17.50 -3.19 -6.96
CA GLY A 10 -17.64 -4.63 -6.71
C GLY A 10 -16.39 -5.42 -7.10
N GLY A 11 -15.94 -6.28 -6.19
CA GLY A 11 -14.74 -7.11 -6.38
C GLY A 11 -13.42 -6.51 -5.89
N VAL A 12 -13.41 -5.28 -5.36
CA VAL A 12 -12.26 -4.70 -4.65
C VAL A 12 -12.47 -4.85 -3.15
N GLU A 13 -11.50 -5.44 -2.45
CA GLU A 13 -11.58 -5.69 -1.00
C GLU A 13 -10.81 -4.68 -0.14
N GLY A 14 -9.90 -3.92 -0.76
CA GLY A 14 -9.08 -2.94 -0.05
C GLY A 14 -7.96 -2.38 -0.92
N TRP A 15 -7.03 -1.68 -0.28
CA TRP A 15 -5.89 -1.07 -0.97
C TRP A 15 -4.62 -1.10 -0.13
N ASP A 16 -3.51 -0.93 -0.83
CA ASP A 16 -2.19 -0.66 -0.29
C ASP A 16 -1.70 0.64 -0.94
N TRP A 17 -1.54 1.70 -0.17
CA TRP A 17 -1.19 3.03 -0.64
C TRP A 17 0.12 3.50 -0.02
N PHE A 18 1.01 4.00 -0.86
CA PHE A 18 2.35 4.45 -0.49
C PHE A 18 2.55 5.90 -0.90
N ALA A 19 3.11 6.70 0.00
CA ALA A 19 3.69 8.01 -0.31
C ALA A 19 5.12 8.03 0.19
N LEU A 20 6.08 8.09 -0.72
CA LEU A 20 7.50 8.01 -0.43
C LEU A 20 8.18 9.32 -0.84
N GLN A 21 9.02 9.86 0.04
CA GLN A 21 9.85 11.04 -0.18
C GLN A 21 11.32 10.64 -0.10
N PHE A 22 12.06 10.90 -1.16
CA PHE A 22 13.47 10.52 -1.28
C PHE A 22 14.40 11.66 -0.91
N ASP A 23 15.62 11.32 -0.51
CA ASP A 23 16.70 12.24 -0.12
C ASP A 23 17.22 13.10 -1.28
N ASP A 24 16.87 12.74 -2.52
CA ASP A 24 17.16 13.50 -3.72
C ASP A 24 16.03 14.46 -4.13
N GLU A 25 15.10 14.75 -3.22
CA GLU A 25 13.93 15.63 -3.42
C GLU A 25 12.89 15.10 -4.43
N SER A 26 12.99 13.84 -4.83
CA SER A 26 11.94 13.22 -5.62
C SER A 26 10.87 12.56 -4.74
N GLU A 27 9.67 12.38 -5.28
CA GLU A 27 8.54 11.81 -4.56
C GLU A 27 7.85 10.72 -5.40
N LEU A 28 7.37 9.68 -4.75
CA LEU A 28 6.58 8.62 -5.35
C LEU A 28 5.31 8.42 -4.54
N MET A 29 4.16 8.48 -5.19
CA MET A 29 2.91 7.95 -4.69
C MET A 29 2.46 6.82 -5.59
N VAL A 30 2.18 5.64 -5.01
CA VAL A 30 1.59 4.51 -5.73
C VAL A 30 0.52 3.86 -4.86
N TYR A 31 -0.51 3.33 -5.48
CA TYR A 31 -1.50 2.51 -4.79
C TYR A 31 -1.92 1.31 -5.63
N ARG A 32 -2.17 0.23 -4.92
CA ARG A 32 -2.76 -0.99 -5.47
C ARG A 32 -4.15 -1.19 -4.87
N LEU A 33 -5.16 -1.22 -5.71
CA LEU A 33 -6.49 -1.70 -5.33
C LEU A 33 -6.47 -3.23 -5.42
N ARG A 34 -6.70 -3.91 -4.29
CA ARG A 34 -6.70 -5.38 -4.23
C ARG A 34 -8.08 -5.92 -4.55
N ARG A 35 -8.13 -6.83 -5.51
CA ARG A 35 -9.35 -7.56 -5.85
C ARG A 35 -9.49 -8.79 -4.97
N THR A 36 -10.72 -9.28 -4.84
CA THR A 36 -11.05 -10.49 -4.05
C THR A 36 -10.41 -11.77 -4.60
N ASP A 37 -9.97 -11.79 -5.84
CA ASP A 37 -9.22 -12.89 -6.46
C ASP A 37 -7.70 -12.79 -6.25
N GLY A 38 -7.24 -11.79 -5.48
CA GLY A 38 -5.84 -11.54 -5.18
C GLY A 38 -5.07 -10.75 -6.24
N THR A 39 -5.72 -10.38 -7.36
CA THR A 39 -5.09 -9.56 -8.41
C THR A 39 -5.15 -8.07 -8.09
N ALA A 40 -4.33 -7.27 -8.79
CA ALA A 40 -4.46 -5.82 -8.79
C ALA A 40 -5.58 -5.37 -9.73
N ASP A 41 -6.40 -4.41 -9.29
CA ASP A 41 -7.38 -3.77 -10.16
C ASP A 41 -6.68 -2.87 -11.18
N VAL A 42 -7.24 -2.77 -12.38
CA VAL A 42 -6.69 -1.96 -13.49
C VAL A 42 -6.63 -0.46 -13.18
N HIS A 43 -7.36 0.02 -12.19
CA HIS A 43 -7.32 1.40 -11.72
C HIS A 43 -6.23 1.65 -10.66
N SER A 44 -5.42 0.63 -10.34
CA SER A 44 -4.20 0.84 -9.56
C SER A 44 -3.26 1.75 -10.34
N ALA A 45 -2.68 2.75 -9.66
CA ALA A 45 -1.92 3.79 -10.35
C ALA A 45 -0.88 4.44 -9.44
N GLY A 46 -0.06 5.30 -10.01
CA GLY A 46 0.91 6.08 -9.27
C GLY A 46 1.32 7.37 -9.96
N THR A 47 2.10 8.14 -9.22
CA THR A 47 2.69 9.39 -9.70
C THR A 47 4.10 9.52 -9.12
N PHE A 48 5.07 9.76 -9.98
CA PHE A 48 6.41 10.13 -9.58
C PHE A 48 6.66 11.59 -9.92
N VAL A 49 7.25 12.34 -9.00
CA VAL A 49 7.67 13.72 -9.19
C VAL A 49 9.18 13.78 -9.02
N ASP A 50 9.89 14.23 -10.05
CA ASP A 50 11.35 14.39 -9.97
C ASP A 50 11.73 15.70 -9.27
N PRO A 51 13.03 15.92 -8.92
CA PRO A 51 13.49 17.13 -8.24
C PRO A 51 13.22 18.43 -9.00
N SER A 52 12.96 18.36 -10.31
CA SER A 52 12.59 19.53 -11.12
C SER A 52 11.09 19.84 -11.08
N GLY A 53 10.30 19.01 -10.42
CA GLY A 53 8.84 19.10 -10.38
C GLY A 53 8.15 18.45 -11.59
N LYS A 54 8.89 17.74 -12.45
CA LYS A 54 8.29 17.00 -13.56
C LYS A 54 7.54 15.78 -13.06
N VAL A 55 6.29 15.67 -13.50
CA VAL A 55 5.37 14.60 -13.12
C VAL A 55 5.40 13.48 -14.15
N THR A 56 5.60 12.25 -13.67
CA THR A 56 5.42 11.01 -14.45
C THR A 56 4.25 10.23 -13.87
N ARG A 57 3.27 9.90 -14.68
CA ARG A 57 2.14 9.04 -14.29
C ARG A 57 2.50 7.58 -14.52
N LEU A 58 2.06 6.72 -13.60
CA LEU A 58 2.33 5.29 -13.60
C LEU A 58 1.00 4.53 -13.65
N GLY A 59 0.88 3.60 -14.58
CA GLY A 59 -0.20 2.63 -14.63
C GLY A 59 0.13 1.37 -13.80
N VAL A 60 -0.83 0.47 -13.69
CA VAL A 60 -0.69 -0.77 -12.92
C VAL A 60 0.47 -1.66 -13.39
N GLU A 61 0.83 -1.59 -14.67
CA GLU A 61 1.93 -2.38 -15.28
C GLU A 61 3.33 -1.77 -15.04
N ASP A 62 3.39 -0.52 -14.55
CA ASP A 62 4.65 0.21 -14.40
C ASP A 62 5.34 -0.06 -13.05
N PHE A 63 4.63 -0.67 -12.09
CA PHE A 63 5.17 -0.93 -10.76
C PHE A 63 4.73 -2.28 -10.19
N GLU A 64 5.56 -2.82 -9.32
CA GLU A 64 5.27 -4.02 -8.54
C GLU A 64 5.42 -3.72 -7.04
N LEU A 65 4.42 -4.14 -6.25
CA LEU A 65 4.40 -4.03 -4.79
C LEU A 65 4.44 -5.43 -4.21
N THR A 66 5.61 -5.85 -3.71
CA THR A 66 5.84 -7.20 -3.19
C THR A 66 5.99 -7.16 -1.68
N PRO A 67 5.06 -7.78 -0.91
CA PRO A 67 5.21 -7.87 0.54
C PRO A 67 6.30 -8.86 0.91
N VAL A 68 7.27 -8.42 1.74
CA VAL A 68 8.40 -9.25 2.20
C VAL A 68 8.36 -9.55 3.69
N ARG A 69 7.57 -8.80 4.46
CA ARG A 69 7.41 -9.03 5.90
C ARG A 69 5.99 -8.76 6.36
N ARG A 70 5.52 -9.54 7.35
CA ARG A 70 4.18 -9.42 7.94
C ARG A 70 4.29 -9.22 9.45
N TRP A 71 3.29 -8.53 10.00
CA TRP A 71 3.06 -8.38 11.42
C TRP A 71 1.59 -8.68 11.73
N THR A 72 1.34 -9.37 12.84
CA THR A 72 -0.03 -9.68 13.29
C THR A 72 -0.34 -8.84 14.52
N SER A 73 -1.41 -8.07 14.44
CA SER A 73 -1.88 -7.26 15.56
C SER A 73 -2.26 -8.14 16.75
N PRO A 74 -1.72 -7.89 17.96
CA PRO A 74 -2.14 -8.60 19.16
C PRO A 74 -3.55 -8.21 19.62
N VAL A 75 -4.09 -7.10 19.09
CA VAL A 75 -5.41 -6.58 19.47
C VAL A 75 -6.50 -7.11 18.55
N SER A 76 -6.30 -7.02 17.23
CA SER A 76 -7.32 -7.38 16.23
C SER A 76 -7.13 -8.77 15.64
N ALA A 77 -5.98 -9.41 15.86
CA ALA A 77 -5.52 -10.64 15.18
C ALA A 77 -5.43 -10.52 13.65
N VAL A 78 -5.51 -9.31 13.09
CA VAL A 78 -5.29 -9.07 11.67
C VAL A 78 -3.80 -9.13 11.35
N THR A 79 -3.47 -9.78 10.24
CA THR A 79 -2.09 -9.84 9.72
C THR A 79 -1.92 -8.85 8.58
N TYR A 80 -1.01 -7.90 8.75
CA TYR A 80 -0.67 -6.88 7.76
C TYR A 80 0.69 -7.14 7.13
N PRO A 81 0.84 -6.93 5.81
CA PRO A 81 2.15 -6.87 5.17
C PRO A 81 2.79 -5.51 5.47
N VAL A 82 3.72 -5.47 6.41
CA VAL A 82 4.32 -4.22 6.89
C VAL A 82 5.69 -3.90 6.27
N GLY A 83 6.36 -4.89 5.68
CA GLY A 83 7.61 -4.68 4.94
C GLY A 83 7.42 -5.03 3.47
N TRP A 84 7.99 -4.21 2.57
CA TRP A 84 7.74 -4.29 1.14
C TRP A 84 8.99 -4.06 0.30
N THR A 85 8.99 -4.66 -0.89
CA THR A 85 9.80 -4.20 -2.02
C THR A 85 8.88 -3.46 -3.00
N VAL A 86 9.31 -2.28 -3.42
CA VAL A 86 8.62 -1.45 -4.42
C VAL A 86 9.54 -1.32 -5.63
N ASP A 87 9.10 -1.87 -6.75
CA ASP A 87 9.77 -1.78 -8.04
C ASP A 87 8.98 -0.88 -8.98
N VAL A 88 9.65 0.07 -9.64
CA VAL A 88 9.05 0.92 -10.68
C VAL A 88 9.95 0.89 -11.90
N ALA A 89 9.63 -0.01 -12.84
CA ALA A 89 10.48 -0.31 -13.98
C ALA A 89 10.84 0.89 -14.87
N PRO A 90 9.90 1.80 -15.22
CA PRO A 90 10.22 2.98 -16.03
C PRO A 90 11.22 3.95 -15.38
N LEU A 91 11.35 3.89 -14.05
CA LEU A 91 12.28 4.74 -13.28
C LEU A 91 13.59 4.04 -12.94
N GLY A 92 13.70 2.74 -13.19
CA GLY A 92 14.77 1.90 -12.66
C GLY A 92 14.85 1.97 -11.14
N LEU A 93 13.70 2.15 -10.46
CA LEU A 93 13.60 2.25 -9.01
C LEU A 93 13.34 0.87 -8.42
N ASN A 94 14.16 0.47 -7.46
CA ASN A 94 13.95 -0.69 -6.61
C ASN A 94 14.29 -0.31 -5.18
N VAL A 95 13.29 -0.32 -4.30
CA VAL A 95 13.46 0.08 -2.90
C VAL A 95 12.77 -0.87 -1.94
N GLU A 96 13.40 -1.06 -0.79
CA GLU A 96 12.83 -1.66 0.40
C GLU A 96 12.11 -0.59 1.22
N VAL A 97 10.89 -0.90 1.68
CA VAL A 97 10.05 -0.02 2.49
C VAL A 97 9.73 -0.75 3.79
N GLU A 98 10.26 -0.23 4.90
CA GLU A 98 10.19 -0.85 6.22
C GLU A 98 9.57 0.09 7.25
N PRO A 99 8.70 -0.37 8.15
CA PRO A 99 8.08 0.49 9.15
C PRO A 99 9.08 0.93 10.23
N TRP A 100 8.88 2.12 10.77
CA TRP A 100 9.60 2.59 11.96
C TRP A 100 9.27 1.77 13.19
N GLN A 101 8.02 1.34 13.31
CA GLN A 101 7.52 0.41 14.31
C GLN A 101 6.41 -0.44 13.68
N GLU A 102 6.20 -1.65 14.19
CA GLU A 102 5.24 -2.58 13.60
C GLU A 102 3.80 -2.27 13.98
N ASP A 103 3.59 -1.86 15.24
CA ASP A 103 2.26 -1.55 15.75
C ASP A 103 1.86 -0.11 15.42
N GLN A 104 1.29 0.04 14.23
CA GLN A 104 0.71 1.28 13.72
C GLN A 104 -0.73 1.03 13.25
N GLU A 105 -1.40 0.02 13.84
CA GLU A 105 -2.81 -0.25 13.57
C GLU A 105 -3.71 0.83 14.13
N MET A 106 -4.60 1.35 13.31
CA MET A 106 -5.67 2.26 13.70
C MET A 106 -6.99 1.50 13.78
N ASN A 107 -7.48 1.28 14.99
CA ASN A 107 -8.73 0.58 15.24
C ASN A 107 -9.87 1.58 15.47
N VAL A 108 -10.33 2.19 14.38
CA VAL A 108 -11.43 3.16 14.33
C VAL A 108 -12.64 2.56 13.60
N ALA A 109 -13.59 3.37 13.15
CA ALA A 109 -14.79 2.89 12.43
C ALA A 109 -14.45 2.04 11.18
N VAL A 110 -13.38 2.38 10.49
CA VAL A 110 -12.72 1.54 9.49
C VAL A 110 -11.34 1.20 10.03
N ARG A 111 -10.95 -0.06 9.97
CA ARG A 111 -9.65 -0.51 10.45
C ARG A 111 -8.61 -0.31 9.36
N TYR A 112 -7.52 0.37 9.73
CA TYR A 112 -6.33 0.57 8.91
C TYR A 112 -5.09 0.11 9.65
N TRP A 113 -4.04 -0.21 8.91
CA TRP A 113 -2.69 -0.08 9.38
C TRP A 113 -2.08 1.10 8.61
N GLU A 114 -1.73 2.15 9.32
CA GLU A 114 -1.17 3.37 8.72
C GLU A 114 0.10 3.75 9.46
N GLY A 115 1.21 3.87 8.74
CA GLY A 115 2.46 4.06 9.45
C GLY A 115 3.57 4.74 8.69
N ALA A 116 4.45 5.35 9.50
CA ALA A 116 5.70 5.93 9.04
C ALA A 116 6.67 4.84 8.61
N MET A 117 7.30 5.04 7.44
CA MET A 117 8.19 4.08 6.80
C MET A 117 9.58 4.67 6.58
N ARG A 118 10.59 3.79 6.59
CA ARG A 118 11.93 4.06 6.06
C ARG A 118 12.05 3.43 4.68
N VAL A 119 12.77 4.12 3.81
CA VAL A 119 12.97 3.69 2.44
C VAL A 119 14.45 3.65 2.14
N LYS A 120 14.91 2.60 1.47
CA LYS A 120 16.30 2.48 0.98
C LYS A 120 16.34 1.58 -0.25
N GLY A 121 17.23 1.87 -1.16
CA GLY A 121 17.44 1.05 -2.35
C GLY A 121 18.22 1.78 -3.42
N THR A 122 17.80 1.61 -4.68
CA THR A 122 18.47 2.23 -5.82
C THR A 122 17.47 2.79 -6.82
N ARG A 123 17.88 3.87 -7.52
CA ARG A 123 17.22 4.39 -8.69
C ARG A 123 18.23 4.60 -9.82
N ALA A 124 17.97 3.98 -10.97
CA ALA A 124 18.89 4.00 -12.13
C ALA A 124 20.34 3.65 -11.72
N GLY A 125 20.49 2.64 -10.85
CA GLY A 125 21.79 2.15 -10.36
C GLY A 125 22.47 3.04 -9.30
N ARG A 126 21.84 4.14 -8.84
CA ARG A 126 22.36 5.00 -7.78
C ARG A 126 21.63 4.75 -6.47
N PRO A 127 22.33 4.70 -5.33
CA PRO A 127 21.67 4.60 -4.03
C PRO A 127 20.65 5.72 -3.83
N VAL A 128 19.53 5.39 -3.21
CA VAL A 128 18.48 6.31 -2.80
C VAL A 128 17.94 5.87 -1.44
N ALA A 129 17.69 6.83 -0.56
CA ALA A 129 17.05 6.60 0.72
C ALA A 129 15.95 7.64 0.95
N GLY A 130 15.17 7.47 2.00
CA GLY A 130 14.11 8.40 2.31
C GLY A 130 13.16 7.90 3.38
N TYR A 131 12.02 8.55 3.43
CA TYR A 131 10.93 8.26 4.35
C TYR A 131 9.62 8.15 3.59
N GLY A 132 8.62 7.62 4.23
CA GLY A 132 7.32 7.53 3.62
C GLY A 132 6.22 7.22 4.60
N TYR A 133 5.09 6.99 4.02
CA TYR A 133 3.87 6.57 4.69
C TYR A 133 3.26 5.41 3.92
N LEU A 134 2.78 4.42 4.65
CA LEU A 134 2.06 3.27 4.11
C LEU A 134 0.68 3.23 4.76
N GLU A 135 -0.36 3.10 3.95
CA GLU A 135 -1.74 2.87 4.38
C GLU A 135 -2.23 1.54 3.81
N LEU A 136 -2.72 0.67 4.68
CA LEU A 136 -3.26 -0.64 4.37
C LEU A 136 -4.70 -0.71 4.83
N ALA A 137 -5.63 -0.92 3.91
CA ALA A 137 -7.05 -1.05 4.21
C ALA A 137 -7.65 -2.36 3.70
N GLY A 138 -8.73 -2.82 4.33
CA GLY A 138 -9.47 -4.02 3.91
C GLY A 138 -8.84 -5.35 4.33
N TYR A 139 -7.82 -5.33 5.20
CA TYR A 139 -7.28 -6.55 5.82
C TYR A 139 -8.19 -7.04 6.94
N ARG A 140 -8.33 -8.37 7.07
CA ARG A 140 -9.23 -9.01 8.03
C ARG A 140 -8.51 -10.12 8.79
N ALA A 141 -8.96 -10.42 9.99
CA ALA A 141 -8.51 -11.61 10.72
C ALA A 141 -9.00 -12.87 10.00
N ALA A 142 -8.23 -13.95 10.07
CA ALA A 142 -8.59 -15.22 9.43
C ALA A 142 -9.97 -15.77 9.88
N THR A 143 -10.39 -15.41 11.10
CA THR A 143 -11.71 -15.77 11.66
C THR A 143 -12.85 -14.89 11.16
N GLU A 144 -12.59 -13.71 10.61
CA GLU A 144 -13.61 -12.79 10.08
C GLU A 144 -14.06 -13.18 8.65
N GLY A 145 -13.40 -14.14 8.01
CA GLY A 145 -13.76 -14.68 6.70
C GLY A 145 -14.70 -15.90 6.73
N ALA A 146 -15.03 -16.44 7.90
CA ALA A 146 -15.99 -17.51 8.05
C ALA A 146 -17.41 -16.93 8.16
N GLU A 147 -18.19 -17.12 7.10
CA GLU A 147 -19.63 -16.92 6.92
C GLU A 147 -20.40 -16.21 8.05
N LEU A 148 -20.89 -15.01 7.77
CA LEU A 148 -22.03 -14.47 8.51
C LEU A 148 -23.18 -15.48 8.42
N PRO A 149 -23.77 -15.93 9.55
CA PRO A 149 -24.91 -16.82 9.50
C PRO A 149 -26.05 -16.18 8.70
N ALA A 150 -26.61 -16.92 7.76
CA ALA A 150 -27.73 -16.47 6.96
C ALA A 150 -28.86 -16.00 7.88
N LEU A 151 -29.32 -14.76 7.68
CA LEU A 151 -30.50 -14.25 8.37
C LEU A 151 -31.69 -15.18 8.10
N PRO A 152 -32.48 -15.55 9.13
CA PRO A 152 -33.66 -16.36 8.94
C PRO A 152 -34.64 -15.64 8.01
N ARG A 153 -35.02 -16.28 6.92
CA ARG A 153 -36.10 -15.81 6.04
C ARG A 153 -37.42 -15.78 6.84
N ARG A 154 -38.03 -14.63 6.90
CA ARG A 154 -39.43 -14.47 7.33
C ARG A 154 -40.33 -14.78 6.17
#